data_1172f7ecaa7cb78ed863ccfa1608b12b
#
_entry.id   1172f7ecaa7cb78ed863ccfa1608b12b
#
_cell.length_a   1.000
_cell.length_b   1.000
_cell.length_c   1.000
_cell.angle_alpha   90.00
_cell.angle_beta   90.00
_cell.angle_gamma   90.00
#
_symmetry.space_group_name_H-M   'P 1'
#
loop_
_entity.id
_entity.type
_entity.pdbx_description
1 polymer ?
#
loop_
_entity_poly.entity_id
_entity_poly.type
_entity_poly.pdbx_seq_one_letter_code
_entity_poly.pdbx_strand_id
1 'polypeptide(L)'
;GDVYKRQGVGGGVRTENLGLGVDVGGSGIKGAIVDLGSGEFHTERVKIATPQPATPDAVADVVADIVRQLGWDGPVGIALPSVIQHQTARTAANIDDSWIGTDVQELFASRLDQRSVTALNDADAAGLAEVAFGEARAQQGAVIFLTFGTGIGSAFFTEGKLFPNTELGHLLIDGTEAEHLASSAVRDKLELSYTDWAKRVDVVLHEFDRLFNPSAFIVGGGISRKAERWVPKLSVEVPVIPARLRNRAGIVGAAMAAHGAAAAVEAVEP
;
A
#
# COMPACT_ATOMS: atom_id res chain seq x y z
N GLY A 1 39.14 -12.43 41.36
CA GLY A 1 37.84 -12.80 40.88
C GLY A 1 37.39 -11.78 39.86
N ASP A 2 37.65 -12.03 38.55
CA ASP A 2 37.31 -11.12 37.48
C ASP A 2 35.87 -11.30 37.07
N VAL A 3 35.08 -10.23 37.18
CA VAL A 3 33.70 -10.17 36.69
C VAL A 3 33.75 -9.76 35.23
N TYR A 4 33.55 -10.69 34.31
CA TYR A 4 33.31 -10.44 32.92
C TYR A 4 31.98 -9.68 32.74
N LYS A 5 32.06 -8.37 32.54
CA LYS A 5 30.93 -7.59 31.97
C LYS A 5 30.75 -7.98 30.52
N ARG A 6 29.70 -8.72 30.22
CA ARG A 6 29.17 -8.86 28.84
C ARG A 6 28.68 -7.46 28.42
N GLN A 7 29.42 -6.83 27.54
CA GLN A 7 28.91 -5.70 26.77
C GLN A 7 27.86 -6.23 25.80
N GLY A 8 26.58 -5.88 26.04
CA GLY A 8 25.51 -6.07 25.08
C GLY A 8 25.80 -5.19 23.86
N VAL A 9 25.91 -5.83 22.71
CA VAL A 9 25.91 -5.13 21.42
C VAL A 9 24.49 -4.61 21.21
N GLY A 10 24.19 -3.44 21.74
CA GLY A 10 23.00 -2.68 21.41
C GLY A 10 23.21 -2.07 20.01
N GLY A 11 22.69 -2.73 19.00
CA GLY A 11 22.47 -2.09 17.70
C GLY A 11 21.38 -1.04 17.89
N GLY A 12 21.76 0.18 18.26
CA GLY A 12 20.82 1.31 18.27
C GLY A 12 20.32 1.52 16.84
N VAL A 13 19.00 1.44 16.65
CA VAL A 13 18.36 1.82 15.41
C VAL A 13 18.74 3.27 15.12
N ARG A 14 19.44 3.51 14.01
CA ARG A 14 19.79 4.87 13.61
C ARG A 14 18.49 5.56 13.23
N THR A 15 18.17 6.68 13.85
CA THR A 15 16.99 7.50 13.54
C THR A 15 16.93 7.91 12.07
N GLU A 16 18.07 7.96 11.39
CA GLU A 16 18.22 8.22 9.96
C GLU A 16 17.52 7.20 9.05
N ASN A 17 17.20 5.99 9.56
CA ASN A 17 16.52 4.93 8.81
C ASN A 17 15.06 4.74 9.22
N LEU A 18 14.50 5.64 9.97
CA LEU A 18 13.09 5.58 10.36
C LEU A 18 12.22 6.43 9.44
N GLY A 19 11.00 5.99 9.21
CA GLY A 19 9.98 6.73 8.46
C GLY A 19 8.61 6.50 9.08
N LEU A 20 7.72 7.49 8.99
CA LEU A 20 6.34 7.34 9.41
C LEU A 20 5.43 7.16 8.20
N GLY A 21 4.62 6.10 8.23
CA GLY A 21 3.57 5.86 7.28
C GLY A 21 2.20 5.80 7.93
N VAL A 22 1.21 6.33 7.24
CA VAL A 22 -0.21 6.26 7.59
C VAL A 22 -0.98 5.66 6.43
N ASP A 23 -1.85 4.70 6.73
CA ASP A 23 -2.74 4.02 5.79
C ASP A 23 -4.18 4.41 6.10
N VAL A 24 -4.81 5.14 5.20
CA VAL A 24 -6.20 5.62 5.32
C VAL A 24 -7.12 4.61 4.65
N GLY A 25 -7.78 3.80 5.45
CA GLY A 25 -8.80 2.87 4.97
C GLY A 25 -10.22 3.33 5.28
N GLY A 26 -11.22 2.82 4.56
CA GLY A 26 -12.62 3.19 4.74
C GLY A 26 -13.21 2.87 6.13
N SER A 27 -12.62 1.96 6.90
CA SER A 27 -13.07 1.58 8.26
C SER A 27 -12.09 1.93 9.37
N GLY A 28 -10.87 2.34 9.03
CA GLY A 28 -9.86 2.67 10.04
C GLY A 28 -8.60 3.21 9.42
N ILE A 29 -8.07 4.24 10.06
CA ILE A 29 -6.81 4.89 9.74
C ILE A 29 -5.73 4.32 10.67
N LYS A 30 -4.60 3.95 10.12
CA LYS A 30 -3.55 3.24 10.86
C LYS A 30 -2.19 3.86 10.55
N GLY A 31 -1.35 4.02 11.55
CA GLY A 31 0.00 4.53 11.38
C GLY A 31 1.01 3.84 12.28
N ALA A 32 2.25 3.81 11.85
CA ALA A 32 3.39 3.33 12.62
C ALA A 32 4.68 3.97 12.14
N ILE A 33 5.67 4.06 13.02
CA ILE A 33 7.05 4.32 12.65
C ILE A 33 7.65 3.00 12.15
N VAL A 34 8.31 3.04 11.02
CA VAL A 34 8.85 1.91 10.27
C VAL A 34 10.36 2.00 10.24
N ASP A 35 11.06 0.90 10.47
CA ASP A 35 12.46 0.73 10.11
C ASP A 35 12.55 0.48 8.59
N LEU A 36 13.05 1.46 7.85
CA LEU A 36 13.14 1.44 6.39
C LEU A 36 14.22 0.49 5.85
N GLY A 37 15.09 -0.02 6.71
CA GLY A 37 16.07 -1.04 6.34
C GLY A 37 15.48 -2.46 6.33
N SER A 38 14.48 -2.73 7.17
CA SER A 38 13.87 -4.04 7.34
C SER A 38 12.41 -4.13 6.91
N GLY A 39 11.70 -3.00 6.81
CA GLY A 39 10.25 -2.94 6.60
C GLY A 39 9.43 -3.37 7.83
N GLU A 40 10.07 -3.51 8.99
CA GLU A 40 9.38 -3.86 10.24
C GLU A 40 8.91 -2.60 10.98
N PHE A 41 7.84 -2.74 11.76
CA PHE A 41 7.39 -1.64 12.61
C PHE A 41 8.37 -1.42 13.77
N HIS A 42 8.85 -0.18 13.90
CA HIS A 42 9.66 0.26 15.03
C HIS A 42 8.80 0.54 16.27
N THR A 43 7.55 0.97 16.08
CA THR A 43 6.56 1.21 17.13
C THR A 43 5.39 0.26 17.01
N GLU A 44 4.58 0.17 18.06
CA GLU A 44 3.24 -0.38 17.92
C GLU A 44 2.42 0.47 16.95
N ARG A 45 1.53 -0.21 16.22
CA ARG A 45 0.64 0.44 15.27
C ARG A 45 -0.50 1.12 16.00
N VAL A 46 -0.64 2.43 15.83
CA VAL A 46 -1.83 3.18 16.23
C VAL A 46 -2.94 2.93 15.20
N LYS A 47 -4.17 2.74 15.67
CA LYS A 47 -5.37 2.61 14.84
C LYS A 47 -6.51 3.43 15.43
N ILE A 48 -7.10 4.29 14.60
CA ILE A 48 -8.29 5.09 14.91
C ILE A 48 -9.36 4.76 13.86
N ALA A 49 -10.62 4.73 14.26
CA ALA A 49 -11.73 4.51 13.32
C ALA A 49 -11.78 5.67 12.30
N THR A 50 -12.05 5.34 11.05
CA THR A 50 -12.27 6.36 10.02
C THR A 50 -13.54 7.13 10.35
N PRO A 51 -13.50 8.48 10.41
CA PRO A 51 -14.69 9.29 10.67
C PRO A 51 -15.74 9.07 9.57
N GLN A 52 -17.00 9.27 9.93
CA GLN A 52 -18.11 9.19 8.99
C GLN A 52 -18.95 10.47 9.07
N PRO A 53 -19.06 11.24 7.97
CA PRO A 53 -18.43 11.02 6.65
C PRO A 53 -16.90 11.18 6.69
N ALA A 54 -16.21 10.44 5.82
CA ALA A 54 -14.74 10.44 5.71
C ALA A 54 -14.25 11.63 4.86
N THR A 55 -14.59 12.86 5.28
CA THR A 55 -14.19 14.09 4.58
C THR A 55 -12.69 14.37 4.73
N PRO A 56 -12.08 15.16 3.81
CA PRO A 56 -10.66 15.53 3.89
C PRO A 56 -10.25 16.07 5.27
N ASP A 57 -10.97 17.06 5.79
CA ASP A 57 -10.66 17.67 7.09
C ASP A 57 -10.77 16.68 8.26
N ALA A 58 -11.84 15.88 8.31
CA ALA A 58 -12.03 14.91 9.38
C ALA A 58 -10.96 13.81 9.38
N VAL A 59 -10.54 13.35 8.20
CA VAL A 59 -9.46 12.38 8.06
C VAL A 59 -8.11 13.02 8.40
N ALA A 60 -7.86 14.25 7.99
CA ALA A 60 -6.62 14.97 8.31
C ALA A 60 -6.44 15.18 9.81
N ASP A 61 -7.52 15.48 10.53
CA ASP A 61 -7.50 15.59 12.00
C ASP A 61 -7.12 14.25 12.66
N VAL A 62 -7.66 13.13 12.18
CA VAL A 62 -7.30 11.79 12.67
C VAL A 62 -5.85 11.44 12.35
N VAL A 63 -5.35 11.79 11.18
CA VAL A 63 -3.93 11.59 10.81
C VAL A 63 -3.03 12.39 11.76
N ALA A 64 -3.38 13.66 12.04
CA ALA A 64 -2.63 14.48 12.99
C ALA A 64 -2.61 13.87 14.39
N ASP A 65 -3.73 13.28 14.85
CA ASP A 65 -3.79 12.58 16.13
C ASP A 65 -2.87 11.36 16.16
N ILE A 66 -2.81 10.58 15.09
CA ILE A 66 -1.91 9.43 14.98
C ILE A 66 -0.44 9.88 15.03
N VAL A 67 -0.07 10.90 14.25
CA VAL A 67 1.30 11.44 14.21
C VAL A 67 1.73 11.95 15.59
N ARG A 68 0.82 12.66 16.29
CA ARG A 68 1.05 13.16 17.65
C ARG A 68 1.23 12.02 18.66
N GLN A 69 0.38 10.99 18.60
CA GLN A 69 0.50 9.83 19.49
C GLN A 69 1.81 9.06 19.30
N LEU A 70 2.33 9.03 18.05
CA LEU A 70 3.61 8.38 17.74
C LEU A 70 4.83 9.26 18.08
N GLY A 71 4.62 10.55 18.42
CA GLY A 71 5.69 11.49 18.74
C GLY A 71 6.66 11.72 17.59
N TRP A 72 6.16 11.68 16.35
CA TRP A 72 6.97 11.81 15.14
C TRP A 72 7.07 13.27 14.69
N ASP A 73 8.28 13.71 14.31
CA ASP A 73 8.58 15.08 13.88
C ASP A 73 9.17 15.17 12.46
N GLY A 74 9.45 14.04 11.83
CA GLY A 74 9.95 13.94 10.44
C GLY A 74 8.87 13.98 9.35
N PRO A 75 9.26 13.71 8.09
CA PRO A 75 8.33 13.59 6.95
C PRO A 75 7.28 12.50 7.18
N VAL A 76 6.08 12.70 6.61
CA VAL A 76 4.94 11.79 6.77
C VAL A 76 4.48 11.27 5.42
N GLY A 77 4.42 9.95 5.28
CA GLY A 77 3.84 9.28 4.13
C GLY A 77 2.38 8.89 4.39
N ILE A 78 1.51 9.11 3.41
CA ILE A 78 0.08 8.84 3.55
C ILE A 78 -0.41 8.04 2.35
N ALA A 79 -0.88 6.81 2.59
CA ALA A 79 -1.58 6.01 1.61
C ALA A 79 -3.08 6.35 1.65
N LEU A 80 -3.65 6.69 0.49
CA LEU A 80 -5.05 7.07 0.33
C LEU A 80 -5.74 6.17 -0.71
N PRO A 81 -7.00 5.81 -0.53
CA PRO A 81 -7.80 5.10 -1.53
C PRO A 81 -8.27 6.07 -2.63
N SER A 82 -7.32 6.64 -3.35
CA SER A 82 -7.50 7.67 -4.38
C SER A 82 -6.35 7.61 -5.38
N VAL A 83 -6.61 7.92 -6.62
CA VAL A 83 -5.58 8.28 -7.60
C VAL A 83 -4.97 9.61 -7.18
N ILE A 84 -3.65 9.66 -6.98
CA ILE A 84 -2.92 10.87 -6.54
C ILE A 84 -2.03 11.36 -7.68
N GLN A 85 -2.37 12.50 -8.26
CA GLN A 85 -1.57 13.15 -9.30
C GLN A 85 -1.13 14.55 -8.86
N HIS A 86 0.19 14.78 -8.86
CA HIS A 86 0.77 16.05 -8.39
C HIS A 86 0.24 16.43 -7.00
N GLN A 87 0.21 15.47 -6.08
CA GLN A 87 -0.32 15.60 -4.72
C GLN A 87 -1.80 16.06 -4.65
N THR A 88 -2.57 15.85 -5.72
CA THR A 88 -4.01 16.12 -5.77
C THR A 88 -4.78 14.81 -5.90
N ALA A 89 -5.79 14.62 -5.06
CA ALA A 89 -6.71 13.48 -5.14
C ALA A 89 -7.61 13.63 -6.37
N ARG A 90 -7.66 12.61 -7.22
CA ARG A 90 -8.44 12.61 -8.48
C ARG A 90 -9.68 11.74 -8.41
N THR A 91 -9.70 10.78 -7.51
CA THR A 91 -10.82 9.86 -7.27
C THR A 91 -11.08 9.73 -5.78
N ALA A 92 -12.19 9.09 -5.42
CA ALA A 92 -12.51 8.78 -4.03
C ALA A 92 -13.13 7.36 -3.99
N ALA A 93 -12.38 6.40 -3.45
CA ALA A 93 -12.85 5.03 -3.30
C ALA A 93 -13.10 4.72 -1.81
N ASN A 94 -14.37 4.51 -1.42
CA ASN A 94 -14.77 4.26 -0.03
C ASN A 94 -14.44 5.39 0.97
N ILE A 95 -14.24 6.61 0.49
CA ILE A 95 -14.14 7.86 1.24
C ILE A 95 -15.08 8.89 0.62
N ASP A 96 -15.22 10.05 1.23
CA ASP A 96 -16.16 11.09 0.77
C ASP A 96 -15.74 11.69 -0.58
N ASP A 97 -16.70 11.98 -1.47
CA ASP A 97 -16.44 12.53 -2.80
C ASP A 97 -15.77 13.92 -2.76
N SER A 98 -15.85 14.64 -1.62
CA SER A 98 -15.16 15.93 -1.42
C SER A 98 -13.63 15.84 -1.50
N TRP A 99 -13.08 14.63 -1.50
CA TRP A 99 -11.65 14.41 -1.77
C TRP A 99 -11.24 14.79 -3.18
N ILE A 100 -12.15 14.68 -4.15
CA ILE A 100 -11.84 14.94 -5.56
C ILE A 100 -11.47 16.41 -5.76
N GLY A 101 -10.23 16.66 -6.21
CA GLY A 101 -9.65 17.97 -6.38
C GLY A 101 -8.93 18.53 -5.16
N THR A 102 -8.90 17.83 -4.03
CA THR A 102 -8.17 18.25 -2.83
C THR A 102 -6.66 18.18 -3.07
N ASP A 103 -5.95 19.27 -2.78
CA ASP A 103 -4.49 19.24 -2.60
C ASP A 103 -4.19 18.57 -1.26
N VAL A 104 -3.76 17.31 -1.34
CA VAL A 104 -3.54 16.47 -0.16
C VAL A 104 -2.27 16.85 0.59
N GLN A 105 -1.27 17.40 -0.10
CA GLN A 105 -0.06 17.89 0.54
C GLN A 105 -0.34 19.11 1.40
N GLU A 106 -1.04 20.11 0.87
CA GLU A 106 -1.43 21.31 1.60
C GLU A 106 -2.36 20.99 2.77
N LEU A 107 -3.36 20.14 2.53
CA LEU A 107 -4.30 19.70 3.56
C LEU A 107 -3.58 19.13 4.78
N PHE A 108 -2.76 18.10 4.57
CA PHE A 108 -2.09 17.42 5.68
C PHE A 108 -0.99 18.28 6.30
N ALA A 109 -0.20 19.01 5.49
CA ALA A 109 0.83 19.92 6.02
C ALA A 109 0.23 20.97 6.97
N SER A 110 -0.95 21.49 6.65
CA SER A 110 -1.65 22.46 7.51
C SER A 110 -2.04 21.91 8.89
N ARG A 111 -2.21 20.58 9.01
CA ARG A 111 -2.55 19.88 10.27
C ARG A 111 -1.31 19.32 10.99
N LEU A 112 -0.17 19.28 10.31
CA LEU A 112 1.07 18.63 10.76
C LEU A 112 2.23 19.62 10.95
N ASP A 113 1.95 20.84 11.40
CA ASP A 113 2.95 21.89 11.67
C ASP A 113 3.88 22.14 10.46
N GLN A 114 3.30 22.17 9.25
CA GLN A 114 4.00 22.37 7.96
C GLN A 114 5.08 21.31 7.66
N ARG A 115 4.95 20.09 8.18
CA ARG A 115 5.85 18.99 7.85
C ARG A 115 5.74 18.60 6.39
N SER A 116 6.81 18.05 5.86
CA SER A 116 6.80 17.44 4.51
C SER A 116 5.87 16.24 4.50
N VAL A 117 4.93 16.25 3.55
CA VAL A 117 3.95 15.18 3.36
C VAL A 117 4.07 14.64 1.94
N THR A 118 4.02 13.33 1.81
CA THR A 118 3.93 12.64 0.52
C THR A 118 2.73 11.71 0.56
N ALA A 119 1.75 11.98 -0.30
CA ALA A 119 0.59 11.10 -0.47
C ALA A 119 0.72 10.26 -1.73
N LEU A 120 0.22 9.03 -1.68
CA LEU A 120 0.15 8.12 -2.81
C LEU A 120 -1.08 7.21 -2.71
N ASN A 121 -1.41 6.55 -3.81
CA ASN A 121 -2.48 5.55 -3.82
C ASN A 121 -2.17 4.39 -2.87
N ASP A 122 -3.18 3.79 -2.25
CA ASP A 122 -3.04 2.73 -1.25
C ASP A 122 -2.47 1.42 -1.84
N ALA A 123 -2.86 1.07 -3.09
CA ALA A 123 -2.29 -0.09 -3.77
C ALA A 123 -0.84 0.17 -4.20
N ASP A 124 -0.52 1.39 -4.65
CA ASP A 124 0.86 1.80 -4.95
C ASP A 124 1.74 1.70 -3.69
N ALA A 125 1.27 2.19 -2.56
CA ALA A 125 1.97 2.09 -1.28
C ALA A 125 2.23 0.62 -0.91
N ALA A 126 1.18 -0.21 -0.94
CA ALA A 126 1.31 -1.62 -0.62
C ALA A 126 2.27 -2.35 -1.57
N GLY A 127 2.19 -2.05 -2.86
CA GLY A 127 3.07 -2.59 -3.89
C GLY A 127 4.54 -2.22 -3.67
N LEU A 128 4.85 -0.95 -3.35
CA LEU A 128 6.20 -0.50 -3.01
C LEU A 128 6.83 -1.34 -1.90
N ALA A 129 6.08 -1.57 -0.82
CA ALA A 129 6.56 -2.37 0.30
C ALA A 129 6.79 -3.83 -0.08
N GLU A 130 5.88 -4.44 -0.83
CA GLU A 130 5.99 -5.84 -1.26
C GLU A 130 7.14 -6.06 -2.25
N VAL A 131 7.40 -5.11 -3.15
CA VAL A 131 8.55 -5.17 -4.06
C VAL A 131 9.86 -5.02 -3.29
N ALA A 132 9.92 -4.14 -2.28
CA ALA A 132 11.14 -3.90 -1.50
C ALA A 132 11.46 -5.04 -0.51
N PHE A 133 10.45 -5.55 0.21
CA PHE A 133 10.63 -6.44 1.35
C PHE A 133 9.95 -7.83 1.18
N GLY A 134 9.28 -8.06 0.08
CA GLY A 134 8.61 -9.32 -0.22
C GLY A 134 9.52 -10.37 -0.86
N GLU A 135 9.10 -10.91 -1.98
CA GLU A 135 9.85 -11.91 -2.75
C GLU A 135 10.85 -11.24 -3.70
N ALA A 136 12.10 -11.67 -3.68
CA ALA A 136 13.18 -11.08 -4.50
C ALA A 136 12.87 -11.06 -6.01
N ARG A 137 12.09 -12.03 -6.53
CA ARG A 137 11.65 -12.06 -7.93
C ARG A 137 10.79 -10.86 -8.33
N ALA A 138 10.15 -10.21 -7.37
CA ALA A 138 9.32 -9.03 -7.59
C ALA A 138 10.12 -7.77 -7.96
N GLN A 139 11.44 -7.81 -7.90
CA GLN A 139 12.31 -6.66 -8.20
C GLN A 139 12.79 -6.64 -9.66
N GLN A 140 12.46 -7.64 -10.46
CA GLN A 140 12.96 -7.79 -11.83
C GLN A 140 11.83 -7.83 -12.85
N GLY A 141 12.04 -7.16 -13.98
CA GLY A 141 11.09 -7.13 -15.08
C GLY A 141 9.82 -6.33 -14.76
N ALA A 142 8.75 -6.62 -15.49
CA ALA A 142 7.42 -6.05 -15.25
C ALA A 142 6.71 -6.87 -14.18
N VAL A 143 6.25 -6.23 -13.10
CA VAL A 143 5.53 -6.87 -12.00
C VAL A 143 4.22 -6.15 -11.75
N ILE A 144 3.13 -6.89 -11.65
CA ILE A 144 1.81 -6.37 -11.33
C ILE A 144 1.44 -6.81 -9.90
N PHE A 145 1.29 -5.85 -9.01
CA PHE A 145 0.72 -6.05 -7.68
C PHE A 145 -0.79 -5.85 -7.74
N LEU A 146 -1.55 -6.76 -7.17
CA LEU A 146 -3.01 -6.74 -7.13
C LEU A 146 -3.51 -6.94 -5.71
N THR A 147 -4.42 -6.09 -5.24
CA THR A 147 -5.15 -6.32 -3.99
C THR A 147 -6.58 -6.75 -4.28
N PHE A 148 -7.00 -7.89 -3.73
CA PHE A 148 -8.38 -8.38 -3.83
C PHE A 148 -9.12 -8.06 -2.53
N GLY A 149 -9.96 -7.03 -2.58
CA GLY A 149 -10.77 -6.53 -1.47
C GLY A 149 -12.21 -6.27 -1.89
N THR A 150 -12.76 -5.11 -1.54
CA THR A 150 -14.05 -4.61 -2.05
C THR A 150 -14.02 -4.50 -3.57
N GLY A 151 -12.92 -4.00 -4.11
CA GLY A 151 -12.58 -3.98 -5.54
C GLY A 151 -11.26 -4.73 -5.79
N ILE A 152 -10.61 -4.40 -6.91
CA ILE A 152 -9.25 -4.84 -7.26
C ILE A 152 -8.37 -3.60 -7.39
N GLY A 153 -7.55 -3.31 -6.37
CA GLY A 153 -6.50 -2.30 -6.48
C GLY A 153 -5.28 -2.86 -7.22
N SER A 154 -4.54 -2.01 -7.90
CA SER A 154 -3.36 -2.41 -8.67
C SER A 154 -2.20 -1.44 -8.52
N ALA A 155 -0.97 -1.95 -8.58
CA ALA A 155 0.24 -1.18 -8.79
C ALA A 155 1.14 -1.88 -9.80
N PHE A 156 1.78 -1.13 -10.68
CA PHE A 156 2.63 -1.66 -11.73
C PHE A 156 4.08 -1.25 -11.49
N PHE A 157 5.00 -2.20 -11.68
CA PHE A 157 6.43 -1.98 -11.49
C PHE A 157 7.21 -2.42 -12.72
N THR A 158 8.27 -1.69 -13.04
CA THR A 158 9.26 -2.10 -14.03
C THR A 158 10.62 -1.97 -13.39
N GLU A 159 11.37 -3.07 -13.31
CA GLU A 159 12.69 -3.14 -12.65
C GLU A 159 12.65 -2.53 -11.23
N GLY A 160 11.64 -2.89 -10.47
CA GLY A 160 11.44 -2.40 -9.10
C GLY A 160 10.96 -0.96 -8.97
N LYS A 161 10.76 -0.24 -10.07
CA LYS A 161 10.28 1.15 -10.08
C LYS A 161 8.79 1.21 -10.33
N LEU A 162 8.09 1.96 -9.49
CA LEU A 162 6.65 2.14 -9.59
C LEU A 162 6.27 2.95 -10.84
N PHE A 163 5.29 2.43 -11.59
CA PHE A 163 4.46 3.20 -12.52
C PHE A 163 3.16 3.55 -11.78
N PRO A 164 2.99 4.79 -11.30
CA PRO A 164 1.96 5.10 -10.32
C PRO A 164 0.54 5.15 -10.90
N ASN A 165 -0.43 4.98 -10.00
CA ASN A 165 -1.85 5.20 -10.25
C ASN A 165 -2.44 4.32 -11.35
N THR A 166 -2.09 3.04 -11.39
CA THR A 166 -2.78 2.09 -12.27
C THR A 166 -4.11 1.67 -11.65
N GLU A 167 -5.15 1.65 -12.47
CA GLU A 167 -6.52 1.27 -12.09
C GLU A 167 -6.96 0.04 -12.90
N LEU A 168 -6.15 -1.03 -12.87
CA LEU A 168 -6.42 -2.25 -13.65
C LEU A 168 -7.69 -2.98 -13.22
N GLY A 169 -8.19 -2.73 -12.01
CA GLY A 169 -9.49 -3.23 -11.55
C GLY A 169 -10.66 -2.77 -12.43
N HIS A 170 -10.52 -1.60 -13.07
CA HIS A 170 -11.53 -1.05 -13.99
C HIS A 170 -11.36 -1.48 -15.46
N LEU A 171 -10.34 -2.31 -15.76
CA LEU A 171 -10.21 -2.84 -17.11
C LEU A 171 -11.44 -3.68 -17.48
N LEU A 172 -12.02 -3.39 -18.66
CA LEU A 172 -13.16 -4.14 -19.17
C LEU A 172 -12.71 -5.45 -19.81
N ILE A 173 -13.21 -6.56 -19.28
CA ILE A 173 -13.03 -7.91 -19.80
C ILE A 173 -14.42 -8.40 -20.25
N ASP A 174 -14.61 -8.58 -21.55
CA ASP A 174 -15.92 -8.92 -22.12
C ASP A 174 -17.06 -8.00 -21.66
N GLY A 175 -16.75 -6.69 -21.53
CA GLY A 175 -17.71 -5.67 -21.13
C GLY A 175 -17.99 -5.57 -19.63
N THR A 176 -17.28 -6.32 -18.79
CA THR A 176 -17.38 -6.27 -17.32
C THR A 176 -16.06 -5.86 -16.73
N GLU A 177 -16.05 -4.94 -15.76
CA GLU A 177 -14.83 -4.55 -15.05
C GLU A 177 -14.22 -5.74 -14.30
N ALA A 178 -12.88 -5.84 -14.32
CA ALA A 178 -12.14 -6.92 -13.67
C ALA A 178 -12.53 -7.09 -12.21
N GLU A 179 -12.72 -6.00 -11.47
CA GLU A 179 -13.14 -6.06 -10.06
C GLU A 179 -14.56 -6.60 -9.86
N HIS A 180 -15.46 -6.35 -10.81
CA HIS A 180 -16.81 -6.91 -10.80
C HIS A 180 -16.84 -8.38 -11.20
N LEU A 181 -15.76 -8.90 -11.81
CA LEU A 181 -15.59 -10.32 -12.08
C LEU A 181 -14.99 -11.07 -10.88
N ALA A 182 -13.93 -10.50 -10.25
CA ALA A 182 -13.03 -11.30 -9.43
C ALA A 182 -12.60 -10.66 -8.10
N SER A 183 -13.19 -9.53 -7.63
CA SER A 183 -12.90 -9.04 -6.29
C SER A 183 -13.30 -10.05 -5.20
N SER A 184 -12.72 -9.95 -4.00
CA SER A 184 -13.15 -10.81 -2.88
C SER A 184 -14.58 -10.53 -2.46
N ALA A 185 -15.06 -9.30 -2.61
CA ALA A 185 -16.46 -8.94 -2.37
C ALA A 185 -17.41 -9.69 -3.31
N VAL A 186 -17.03 -9.90 -4.57
CA VAL A 186 -17.81 -10.71 -5.53
C VAL A 186 -17.87 -12.17 -5.08
N ARG A 187 -16.74 -12.72 -4.62
CA ARG A 187 -16.72 -14.07 -4.04
C ARG A 187 -17.71 -14.21 -2.90
N ASP A 188 -17.70 -13.28 -1.96
CA ASP A 188 -18.55 -13.34 -0.76
C ASP A 188 -20.02 -13.09 -1.13
N LYS A 189 -20.32 -12.13 -1.99
CA LYS A 189 -21.69 -11.83 -2.46
C LYS A 189 -22.33 -12.99 -3.20
N LEU A 190 -21.55 -13.75 -3.98
CA LEU A 190 -22.03 -14.89 -4.77
C LEU A 190 -21.80 -16.23 -4.06
N GLU A 191 -21.30 -16.22 -2.81
CA GLU A 191 -20.99 -17.40 -2.01
C GLU A 191 -20.13 -18.44 -2.74
N LEU A 192 -19.17 -17.95 -3.57
CA LEU A 192 -18.33 -18.82 -4.40
C LEU A 192 -17.35 -19.62 -3.55
N SER A 193 -17.17 -20.89 -3.91
CA SER A 193 -16.04 -21.66 -3.45
C SER A 193 -14.71 -21.03 -3.88
N TYR A 194 -13.60 -21.31 -3.19
CA TYR A 194 -12.29 -20.85 -3.65
C TYR A 194 -11.94 -21.39 -5.03
N THR A 195 -12.43 -22.55 -5.39
CA THR A 195 -12.22 -23.14 -6.73
C THR A 195 -12.97 -22.36 -7.83
N ASP A 196 -14.22 -21.99 -7.58
CA ASP A 196 -15.00 -21.26 -8.57
C ASP A 196 -14.59 -19.79 -8.65
N TRP A 197 -14.20 -19.20 -7.52
CA TRP A 197 -13.64 -17.86 -7.52
C TRP A 197 -12.27 -17.80 -8.21
N ALA A 198 -11.39 -18.78 -8.02
CA ALA A 198 -10.10 -18.87 -8.71
C ALA A 198 -10.27 -18.87 -10.25
N LYS A 199 -11.30 -19.51 -10.80
CA LYS A 199 -11.59 -19.46 -12.24
C LYS A 199 -11.85 -18.03 -12.75
N ARG A 200 -12.48 -17.19 -11.92
CA ARG A 200 -12.74 -15.78 -12.24
C ARG A 200 -11.47 -14.95 -12.16
N VAL A 201 -10.66 -15.18 -11.11
CA VAL A 201 -9.33 -14.56 -10.98
C VAL A 201 -8.44 -14.95 -12.15
N ASP A 202 -8.47 -16.19 -12.56
CA ASP A 202 -7.68 -16.72 -13.67
C ASP A 202 -8.00 -15.99 -15.00
N VAL A 203 -9.28 -15.71 -15.26
CA VAL A 203 -9.70 -14.90 -16.44
C VAL A 203 -9.04 -13.51 -16.38
N VAL A 204 -9.05 -12.86 -15.23
CA VAL A 204 -8.47 -11.53 -15.06
C VAL A 204 -6.94 -11.58 -15.23
N LEU A 205 -6.27 -12.56 -14.64
CA LEU A 205 -4.81 -12.69 -14.74
C LEU A 205 -4.36 -13.03 -16.16
N HIS A 206 -5.09 -13.88 -16.89
CA HIS A 206 -4.81 -14.16 -18.30
C HIS A 206 -4.96 -12.92 -19.18
N GLU A 207 -5.95 -12.07 -18.91
CA GLU A 207 -6.09 -10.81 -19.65
C GLU A 207 -4.93 -9.85 -19.37
N PHE A 208 -4.51 -9.73 -18.10
CA PHE A 208 -3.35 -8.92 -17.74
C PHE A 208 -2.05 -9.50 -18.31
N ASP A 209 -1.88 -10.83 -18.31
CA ASP A 209 -0.75 -11.49 -18.93
C ASP A 209 -0.69 -11.17 -20.43
N ARG A 210 -1.80 -11.34 -21.14
CA ARG A 210 -1.91 -11.04 -22.57
C ARG A 210 -1.57 -9.60 -22.93
N LEU A 211 -1.91 -8.63 -22.04
CA LEU A 211 -1.70 -7.20 -22.30
C LEU A 211 -0.31 -6.70 -21.89
N PHE A 212 0.21 -7.18 -20.77
CA PHE A 212 1.38 -6.60 -20.13
C PHE A 212 2.59 -7.52 -20.10
N ASN A 213 2.44 -8.82 -20.34
CA ASN A 213 3.49 -9.85 -20.25
C ASN A 213 4.36 -9.71 -18.99
N PRO A 214 3.78 -9.72 -17.78
CA PRO A 214 4.54 -9.50 -16.56
C PRO A 214 5.43 -10.69 -16.22
N SER A 215 6.53 -10.43 -15.52
CA SER A 215 7.41 -11.47 -14.95
C SER A 215 6.80 -12.16 -13.75
N ALA A 216 5.89 -11.49 -13.04
CA ALA A 216 5.18 -12.02 -11.89
C ALA A 216 3.93 -11.18 -11.57
N PHE A 217 2.95 -11.83 -10.95
CA PHE A 217 1.87 -11.18 -10.21
C PHE A 217 2.14 -11.32 -8.71
N ILE A 218 1.98 -10.22 -7.94
CA ILE A 218 1.92 -10.28 -6.48
C ILE A 218 0.46 -10.09 -6.08
N VAL A 219 -0.08 -10.99 -5.25
CA VAL A 219 -1.49 -10.95 -4.86
C VAL A 219 -1.64 -10.67 -3.37
N GLY A 220 -2.27 -9.53 -3.06
CA GLY A 220 -2.50 -9.00 -1.73
C GLY A 220 -3.99 -8.92 -1.36
N GLY A 221 -4.29 -8.10 -0.35
CA GLY A 221 -5.61 -7.99 0.23
C GLY A 221 -5.90 -9.06 1.28
N GLY A 222 -7.07 -9.00 1.91
CA GLY A 222 -7.45 -9.93 2.98
C GLY A 222 -7.48 -11.40 2.57
N ILE A 223 -7.86 -11.66 1.33
CA ILE A 223 -7.97 -13.01 0.75
C ILE A 223 -6.60 -13.68 0.52
N SER A 224 -5.51 -12.92 0.45
CA SER A 224 -4.16 -13.47 0.28
C SER A 224 -3.73 -14.34 1.47
N ARG A 225 -4.35 -14.17 2.64
CA ARG A 225 -4.16 -15.05 3.81
C ARG A 225 -4.61 -16.49 3.58
N LYS A 226 -5.39 -16.71 2.53
CA LYS A 226 -5.91 -18.01 2.10
C LYS A 226 -5.40 -18.40 0.72
N ALA A 227 -4.25 -17.84 0.31
CA ALA A 227 -3.65 -18.07 -1.01
C ALA A 227 -3.47 -19.57 -1.32
N GLU A 228 -3.15 -20.37 -0.32
CA GLU A 228 -3.03 -21.83 -0.45
C GLU A 228 -4.31 -22.53 -0.93
N ARG A 229 -5.47 -21.87 -0.80
CA ARG A 229 -6.76 -22.43 -1.21
C ARG A 229 -7.15 -22.12 -2.65
N TRP A 230 -6.56 -21.10 -3.28
CA TRP A 230 -6.95 -20.65 -4.60
C TRP A 230 -5.80 -20.43 -5.59
N VAL A 231 -4.61 -19.96 -5.16
CA VAL A 231 -3.47 -19.75 -6.05
C VAL A 231 -3.06 -21.05 -6.79
N PRO A 232 -3.00 -22.24 -6.15
CA PRO A 232 -2.68 -23.48 -6.85
C PRO A 232 -3.73 -23.95 -7.87
N LYS A 233 -4.86 -23.25 -7.98
CA LYS A 233 -5.95 -23.57 -8.91
C LYS A 233 -5.96 -22.66 -10.15
N LEU A 234 -5.06 -21.70 -10.21
CA LEU A 234 -4.86 -20.82 -11.34
C LEU A 234 -4.13 -21.59 -12.46
N SER A 235 -4.47 -21.28 -13.70
CA SER A 235 -3.84 -21.89 -14.88
C SER A 235 -2.86 -20.93 -15.59
N VAL A 236 -2.82 -19.64 -15.21
CA VAL A 236 -1.86 -18.69 -15.75
C VAL A 236 -0.42 -19.18 -15.49
N GLU A 237 0.44 -19.13 -16.50
CA GLU A 237 1.83 -19.60 -16.41
C GLU A 237 2.75 -18.64 -15.67
N VAL A 238 2.40 -17.36 -15.67
CA VAL A 238 3.14 -16.33 -14.93
C VAL A 238 3.07 -16.62 -13.42
N PRO A 239 4.21 -16.57 -12.70
CA PRO A 239 4.24 -16.79 -11.26
C PRO A 239 3.28 -15.87 -10.49
N VAL A 240 2.40 -16.45 -9.68
CA VAL A 240 1.50 -15.72 -8.78
C VAL A 240 1.99 -15.85 -7.35
N ILE A 241 2.46 -14.76 -6.79
CA ILE A 241 3.18 -14.70 -5.51
C ILE A 241 2.26 -14.07 -4.45
N PRO A 242 1.94 -14.78 -3.37
CA PRO A 242 1.21 -14.17 -2.26
C PRO A 242 2.01 -13.09 -1.54
N ALA A 243 1.38 -11.95 -1.28
CA ALA A 243 1.95 -10.83 -0.55
C ALA A 243 2.37 -11.24 0.87
N ARG A 244 3.54 -10.78 1.33
CA ARG A 244 4.14 -11.14 2.62
C ARG A 244 3.85 -10.15 3.74
N LEU A 245 3.83 -8.85 3.44
CA LEU A 245 3.69 -7.78 4.44
C LEU A 245 2.24 -7.63 4.93
N ARG A 246 1.26 -8.07 4.14
CA ARG A 246 -0.15 -8.08 4.54
C ARG A 246 -0.64 -6.68 4.97
N ASN A 247 -1.18 -6.57 6.21
CA ASN A 247 -1.74 -5.32 6.76
C ASN A 247 -0.68 -4.25 7.07
N ARG A 248 0.61 -4.54 6.89
CA ARG A 248 1.70 -3.57 7.08
C ARG A 248 2.06 -2.86 5.79
N ALA A 249 1.74 -3.46 4.64
CA ALA A 249 2.24 -3.03 3.35
C ALA A 249 1.94 -1.55 3.04
N GLY A 250 0.71 -1.09 3.23
CA GLY A 250 0.32 0.31 2.99
C GLY A 250 1.10 1.30 3.85
N ILE A 251 1.26 0.99 5.16
CA ILE A 251 2.02 1.83 6.10
C ILE A 251 3.50 1.87 5.72
N VAL A 252 4.09 0.71 5.43
CA VAL A 252 5.52 0.59 5.08
C VAL A 252 5.81 1.34 3.78
N GLY A 253 5.00 1.13 2.75
CA GLY A 253 5.18 1.80 1.46
C GLY A 253 4.97 3.31 1.54
N ALA A 254 4.01 3.78 2.33
CA ALA A 254 3.82 5.21 2.58
C ALA A 254 5.05 5.82 3.25
N ALA A 255 5.60 5.18 4.29
CA ALA A 255 6.82 5.62 4.97
C ALA A 255 8.02 5.69 4.01
N MET A 256 8.20 4.68 3.14
CA MET A 256 9.23 4.67 2.11
C MET A 256 9.11 5.83 1.13
N ALA A 257 7.88 6.12 0.66
CA ALA A 257 7.62 7.20 -0.28
C ALA A 257 7.98 8.57 0.29
N ALA A 258 7.63 8.84 1.55
CA ALA A 258 7.98 10.09 2.23
C ALA A 258 9.49 10.26 2.41
N HIS A 259 10.19 9.19 2.80
CA HIS A 259 11.65 9.21 2.96
C HIS A 259 12.37 9.44 1.63
N GLY A 260 11.95 8.75 0.57
CA GLY A 260 12.51 8.93 -0.77
C GLY A 260 12.28 10.34 -1.34
N ALA A 261 11.12 10.94 -1.10
CA ALA A 261 10.84 12.31 -1.50
C ALA A 261 11.69 13.33 -0.74
N ALA A 262 11.88 13.16 0.57
CA ALA A 262 12.74 14.02 1.38
C ALA A 262 14.20 13.96 0.92
N ALA A 263 14.74 12.75 0.70
CA ALA A 263 16.11 12.57 0.20
C ALA A 263 16.33 13.19 -1.20
N ALA A 264 15.31 13.19 -2.06
CA ALA A 264 15.36 13.82 -3.37
C ALA A 264 15.44 15.35 -3.28
N VAL A 265 14.77 15.96 -2.31
CA VAL A 265 14.83 17.42 -2.06
C VAL A 265 16.20 17.83 -1.55
N GLU A 266 16.73 17.11 -0.55
CA GLU A 266 18.07 17.38 0.00
C GLU A 266 19.20 17.27 -1.06
N ALA A 267 19.04 16.38 -2.04
CA ALA A 267 20.01 16.18 -3.11
C ALA A 267 20.01 17.30 -4.18
N VAL A 268 18.98 18.14 -4.20
CA VAL A 268 18.80 19.23 -5.18
C VAL A 268 19.19 20.60 -4.61
N GLU A 269 19.25 20.74 -3.29
CA GLU A 269 19.74 21.97 -2.65
C GLU A 269 21.27 22.07 -2.83
N PRO A 270 21.79 23.18 -3.42
CA PRO A 270 23.22 23.34 -3.75
C PRO A 270 24.10 23.60 -2.55
#